data_8ea581dc9ea31e61d1838fe35dd1b40a
#
_entry.id   8ea581dc9ea31e61d1838fe35dd1b40a
#
_cell.length_a   1.000
_cell.length_b   1.000
_cell.length_c   1.000
_cell.angle_alpha   90.00
_cell.angle_beta   90.00
_cell.angle_gamma   90.00
#
_symmetry.space_group_name_H-M   'P 1'
#
loop_
_entity.id
_entity.type
_entity.pdbx_description
1 polymer ?
#
loop_
_entity_poly.entity_id
_entity_poly.type
_entity_poly.pdbx_seq_one_letter_code
_entity_poly.pdbx_strand_id
1 'polypeptide(L)'
;MYNDFADYGWFPDEHCHKLYAGSDKNTSKEVVISTWQSIYNLDKRYFSQFGAVFVDECHLAKAKSLTGIMTKLHDCKYRIGTTGTLDGTEVHQLVLEGLFAKCKQITTTAQLVKEKHLSNLHIKCLVLRHAKEHRKGRTYPEEMDYLATSASRNKFICKVAESQEGNTLVLAQYIK
;
A
#
# COMPACT_ATOMS: atom_id res chain seq x y z
N MET A 1 -4.40 -4.35 -11.53
CA MET A 1 -4.02 -5.77 -11.76
C MET A 1 -4.91 -6.48 -12.78
N TYR A 2 -6.27 -6.65 -12.60
CA TYR A 2 -7.09 -7.39 -13.57
C TYR A 2 -7.11 -6.74 -14.97
N ASN A 3 -7.33 -5.43 -15.02
CA ASN A 3 -7.33 -4.69 -16.29
C ASN A 3 -5.93 -4.61 -16.91
N ASP A 4 -4.91 -4.52 -16.08
CA ASP A 4 -3.51 -4.43 -16.52
C ASP A 4 -3.09 -5.69 -17.30
N PHE A 5 -3.67 -6.86 -16.98
CA PHE A 5 -3.42 -8.07 -17.75
C PHE A 5 -3.89 -7.94 -19.21
N ALA A 6 -5.02 -7.28 -19.42
CA ALA A 6 -5.50 -7.01 -20.78
C ALA A 6 -4.55 -6.07 -21.54
N ASP A 7 -4.01 -5.06 -20.87
CA ASP A 7 -3.05 -4.12 -21.44
C ASP A 7 -1.73 -4.82 -21.84
N TYR A 8 -1.37 -5.90 -21.14
CA TYR A 8 -0.23 -6.74 -21.47
C TYR A 8 -0.54 -7.86 -22.47
N GLY A 9 -1.72 -7.85 -23.08
CA GLY A 9 -2.12 -8.82 -24.12
C GLY A 9 -2.55 -10.19 -23.58
N TRP A 10 -2.84 -10.31 -22.27
CA TRP A 10 -3.41 -11.52 -21.69
C TRP A 10 -4.90 -11.32 -21.40
N PHE A 11 -5.72 -12.31 -21.77
CA PHE A 11 -7.18 -12.20 -21.68
C PHE A 11 -7.70 -12.62 -20.29
N PRO A 12 -7.84 -11.67 -19.34
CA PRO A 12 -8.21 -12.02 -17.98
C PRO A 12 -9.65 -12.57 -17.86
N ASP A 13 -10.53 -12.24 -18.79
CA ASP A 13 -11.90 -12.77 -18.78
C ASP A 13 -11.96 -14.28 -19.00
N GLU A 14 -10.97 -14.84 -19.68
CA GLU A 14 -10.88 -16.29 -19.91
C GLU A 14 -10.26 -17.03 -18.72
N HIS A 15 -9.21 -16.47 -18.10
CA HIS A 15 -8.36 -17.15 -17.14
C HIS A 15 -8.56 -16.71 -15.69
N CYS A 16 -9.09 -15.50 -15.45
CA CYS A 16 -9.16 -14.93 -14.12
C CYS A 16 -10.56 -14.92 -13.54
N HIS A 17 -10.64 -15.23 -12.26
CA HIS A 17 -11.81 -15.01 -11.43
C HIS A 17 -11.52 -13.88 -10.44
N LYS A 18 -12.41 -12.87 -10.39
CA LYS A 18 -12.35 -11.78 -9.38
C LYS A 18 -13.18 -12.20 -8.18
N LEU A 19 -12.49 -12.45 -7.05
CA LEU A 19 -13.14 -12.81 -5.79
C LEU A 19 -13.17 -11.60 -4.85
N TYR A 20 -14.36 -11.05 -4.64
CA TYR A 20 -14.65 -9.93 -3.73
C TYR A 20 -15.91 -10.23 -2.90
N ALA A 21 -16.28 -9.34 -1.98
CA ALA A 21 -17.46 -9.54 -1.14
C ALA A 21 -18.73 -9.77 -1.99
N GLY A 22 -19.39 -10.92 -1.77
CA GLY A 22 -20.60 -11.31 -2.48
C GLY A 22 -20.38 -12.09 -3.79
N SER A 23 -19.14 -12.28 -4.26
CA SER A 23 -18.87 -13.15 -5.44
C SER A 23 -18.85 -14.64 -5.06
N ASP A 24 -19.10 -15.49 -6.06
CA ASP A 24 -18.95 -16.93 -5.88
C ASP A 24 -17.48 -17.27 -5.56
N LYS A 25 -17.29 -18.16 -4.59
CA LYS A 25 -15.97 -18.64 -4.17
C LYS A 25 -15.47 -19.79 -5.05
N ASN A 26 -16.39 -20.48 -5.73
CA ASN A 26 -16.06 -21.59 -6.60
C ASN A 26 -15.82 -21.07 -8.02
N THR A 27 -14.72 -21.49 -8.61
CA THR A 27 -14.39 -21.14 -9.98
C THR A 27 -13.58 -22.25 -10.62
N SER A 28 -13.76 -22.45 -11.91
CA SER A 28 -12.88 -23.29 -12.74
C SER A 28 -11.74 -22.50 -13.36
N LYS A 29 -11.66 -21.20 -13.10
CA LYS A 29 -10.59 -20.36 -13.63
C LYS A 29 -9.27 -20.65 -12.93
N GLU A 30 -8.19 -20.59 -13.70
CA GLU A 30 -6.85 -20.94 -13.26
C GLU A 30 -6.25 -19.91 -12.27
N VAL A 31 -6.68 -18.66 -12.39
CA VAL A 31 -6.19 -17.55 -11.57
C VAL A 31 -7.33 -16.90 -10.78
N VAL A 32 -7.12 -16.75 -9.48
CA VAL A 32 -8.03 -16.02 -8.60
C VAL A 32 -7.37 -14.72 -8.17
N ILE A 33 -7.98 -13.59 -8.49
CA ILE A 33 -7.55 -12.26 -8.05
C ILE A 33 -8.47 -11.81 -6.93
N SER A 34 -7.90 -11.53 -5.77
CA SER A 34 -8.67 -11.16 -4.58
C SER A 34 -7.94 -10.16 -3.71
N THR A 35 -8.70 -9.47 -2.85
CA THR A 35 -8.14 -8.75 -1.72
C THR A 35 -8.04 -9.69 -0.51
N TRP A 36 -7.09 -9.46 0.39
CA TRP A 36 -6.92 -10.28 1.59
C TRP A 36 -8.19 -10.26 2.48
N GLN A 37 -8.92 -9.13 2.51
CA GLN A 37 -10.19 -8.99 3.25
C GLN A 37 -11.25 -9.98 2.79
N SER A 38 -11.27 -10.30 1.51
CA SER A 38 -12.28 -11.20 0.93
C SER A 38 -12.02 -12.67 1.21
N ILE A 39 -10.76 -13.04 1.49
CA ILE A 39 -10.33 -14.44 1.61
C ILE A 39 -9.81 -14.85 2.98
N TYR A 40 -9.50 -13.93 3.90
CA TYR A 40 -8.81 -14.28 5.15
C TYR A 40 -9.64 -15.22 6.05
N ASN A 41 -10.98 -15.17 5.97
CA ASN A 41 -11.89 -16.04 6.71
C ASN A 41 -12.18 -17.38 6.03
N LEU A 42 -11.68 -17.61 4.81
CA LEU A 42 -11.93 -18.87 4.11
C LEU A 42 -11.21 -20.03 4.79
N ASP A 43 -11.83 -21.22 4.68
CA ASP A 43 -11.27 -22.44 5.23
C ASP A 43 -9.94 -22.83 4.53
N LYS A 44 -9.09 -23.56 5.26
CA LYS A 44 -7.81 -24.08 4.74
C LYS A 44 -7.98 -24.90 3.47
N ARG A 45 -9.09 -25.65 3.34
CA ARG A 45 -9.40 -26.47 2.16
C ARG A 45 -9.52 -25.61 0.89
N TYR A 46 -10.03 -24.39 1.01
CA TYR A 46 -10.10 -23.48 -0.12
C TYR A 46 -8.70 -23.18 -0.70
N PHE A 47 -7.71 -23.06 0.17
CA PHE A 47 -6.35 -22.70 -0.22
C PHE A 47 -5.53 -23.88 -0.75
N SER A 48 -5.91 -25.12 -0.48
CA SER A 48 -5.15 -26.31 -0.91
C SER A 48 -5.13 -26.54 -2.43
N GLN A 49 -6.01 -25.87 -3.17
CA GLN A 49 -6.07 -25.95 -4.63
C GLN A 49 -4.98 -25.12 -5.35
N PHE A 50 -4.33 -24.17 -4.62
CA PHE A 50 -3.39 -23.24 -5.24
C PHE A 50 -1.96 -23.72 -5.13
N GLY A 51 -1.30 -23.91 -6.29
CA GLY A 51 0.12 -24.24 -6.39
C GLY A 51 1.05 -23.03 -6.34
N ALA A 52 0.53 -21.85 -6.63
CA ALA A 52 1.26 -20.58 -6.62
C ALA A 52 0.46 -19.47 -5.96
N VAL A 53 1.15 -18.56 -5.26
CA VAL A 53 0.59 -17.32 -4.74
C VAL A 53 1.52 -16.15 -5.07
N PHE A 54 0.90 -15.06 -5.52
CA PHE A 54 1.55 -13.79 -5.74
C PHE A 54 0.91 -12.73 -4.84
N VAL A 55 1.71 -12.06 -4.03
CA VAL A 55 1.23 -11.03 -3.09
C VAL A 55 1.90 -9.71 -3.42
N ASP A 56 1.09 -8.78 -3.90
CA ASP A 56 1.54 -7.40 -4.09
C ASP A 56 1.47 -6.65 -2.74
N GLU A 57 2.35 -5.66 -2.56
CA GLU A 57 2.53 -4.93 -1.30
C GLU A 57 2.71 -5.87 -0.08
N CYS A 58 3.54 -6.90 -0.26
CA CYS A 58 3.75 -7.96 0.74
C CYS A 58 4.31 -7.44 2.07
N HIS A 59 4.84 -6.22 2.14
CA HIS A 59 5.24 -5.57 3.39
C HIS A 59 4.07 -5.40 4.38
N LEU A 60 2.83 -5.44 3.91
CA LEU A 60 1.64 -5.45 4.75
C LEU A 60 1.41 -6.79 5.48
N ALA A 61 2.25 -7.80 5.25
CA ALA A 61 2.20 -9.11 5.92
C ALA A 61 2.42 -9.09 7.45
N LYS A 62 2.62 -7.92 8.04
CA LYS A 62 2.52 -7.70 9.50
C LYS A 62 1.12 -7.95 10.04
N ALA A 63 0.08 -7.77 9.23
CA ALA A 63 -1.29 -8.01 9.63
C ALA A 63 -1.53 -9.51 9.85
N LYS A 64 -2.11 -9.87 11.01
CA LYS A 64 -2.45 -11.25 11.37
C LYS A 64 -3.26 -11.97 10.27
N SER A 65 -4.11 -11.24 9.55
CA SER A 65 -4.93 -11.74 8.46
C SER A 65 -4.10 -12.23 7.27
N LEU A 66 -3.13 -11.46 6.81
CA LEU A 66 -2.28 -11.87 5.67
C LEU A 66 -1.35 -13.02 6.07
N THR A 67 -0.74 -12.95 7.26
CA THR A 67 0.04 -14.07 7.80
C THR A 67 -0.82 -15.33 7.93
N GLY A 68 -2.08 -15.20 8.39
CA GLY A 68 -3.03 -16.31 8.49
C GLY A 68 -3.37 -16.92 7.12
N ILE A 69 -3.52 -16.12 6.07
CA ILE A 69 -3.72 -16.62 4.70
C ILE A 69 -2.49 -17.42 4.24
N MET A 70 -1.29 -16.86 4.41
CA MET A 70 -0.04 -17.51 4.00
C MET A 70 0.20 -18.83 4.74
N THR A 71 -0.23 -18.93 6.00
CA THR A 71 -0.19 -20.18 6.77
C THR A 71 -1.18 -21.23 6.23
N LYS A 72 -2.36 -20.81 5.75
CA LYS A 72 -3.33 -21.72 5.11
C LYS A 72 -2.86 -22.22 3.75
N LEU A 73 -2.02 -21.47 3.05
CA LEU A 73 -1.39 -21.86 1.77
C LEU A 73 -0.18 -22.79 1.96
N HIS A 74 -0.23 -23.71 2.94
CA HIS A 74 0.93 -24.54 3.33
C HIS A 74 1.44 -25.46 2.20
N ASP A 75 0.56 -25.92 1.31
CA ASP A 75 0.91 -26.77 0.17
C ASP A 75 1.31 -25.96 -1.08
N CYS A 76 1.21 -24.64 -1.01
CA CYS A 76 1.56 -23.77 -2.12
C CYS A 76 3.07 -23.76 -2.34
N LYS A 77 3.52 -24.30 -3.48
CA LYS A 77 4.93 -24.46 -3.82
C LYS A 77 5.62 -23.15 -4.17
N TYR A 78 4.93 -22.27 -4.88
CA TYR A 78 5.49 -21.02 -5.35
C TYR A 78 4.88 -19.85 -4.60
N ARG A 79 5.71 -19.13 -3.86
CA ARG A 79 5.30 -17.98 -3.05
C ARG A 79 6.12 -16.77 -3.45
N ILE A 80 5.48 -15.80 -4.07
CA ILE A 80 6.12 -14.60 -4.59
C ILE A 80 5.48 -13.38 -3.92
N GLY A 81 6.30 -12.57 -3.29
CA GLY A 81 5.90 -11.28 -2.72
C GLY A 81 6.63 -10.13 -3.39
N THR A 82 5.91 -9.09 -3.77
CA THR A 82 6.50 -7.84 -4.27
C THR A 82 6.20 -6.69 -3.33
N THR A 83 7.13 -5.76 -3.23
CA THR A 83 6.93 -4.50 -2.50
C THR A 83 7.90 -3.43 -2.99
N GLY A 84 7.43 -2.21 -3.07
CA GLY A 84 8.27 -1.04 -3.34
C GLY A 84 8.96 -0.49 -2.10
N THR A 85 8.53 -0.88 -0.89
CA THR A 85 9.03 -0.33 0.37
C THR A 85 9.21 -1.42 1.42
N LEU A 86 10.44 -1.54 1.95
CA LEU A 86 10.71 -2.27 3.19
C LEU A 86 10.96 -1.23 4.29
N ASP A 87 10.37 -1.41 5.47
CA ASP A 87 10.53 -0.47 6.57
C ASP A 87 11.89 -0.54 7.29
N GLY A 88 12.77 -1.41 6.81
CA GLY A 88 14.13 -1.56 7.31
C GLY A 88 14.24 -2.23 8.70
N THR A 89 13.15 -2.70 9.29
CA THR A 89 13.23 -3.44 10.57
C THR A 89 13.57 -4.91 10.31
N GLU A 90 14.60 -5.42 11.00
CA GLU A 90 15.04 -6.83 10.87
C GLU A 90 13.93 -7.83 11.17
N VAL A 91 13.12 -7.56 12.20
CA VAL A 91 11.98 -8.44 12.57
C VAL A 91 10.98 -8.55 11.43
N HIS A 92 10.69 -7.46 10.74
CA HIS A 92 9.78 -7.48 9.60
C HIS A 92 10.37 -8.24 8.42
N GLN A 93 11.65 -8.06 8.13
CA GLN A 93 12.33 -8.80 7.09
C GLN A 93 12.31 -10.31 7.35
N LEU A 94 12.57 -10.74 8.59
CA LEU A 94 12.49 -12.16 8.97
C LEU A 94 11.10 -12.76 8.76
N VAL A 95 10.03 -12.01 9.07
CA VAL A 95 8.65 -12.46 8.80
C VAL A 95 8.42 -12.64 7.30
N LEU A 96 8.86 -11.68 6.48
CA LEU A 96 8.73 -11.79 5.02
C LEU A 96 9.54 -12.94 4.46
N GLU A 97 10.77 -13.13 4.91
CA GLU A 97 11.61 -14.25 4.49
C GLU A 97 11.04 -15.61 4.90
N GLY A 98 10.37 -15.69 6.04
CA GLY A 98 9.66 -16.88 6.48
C GLY A 98 8.42 -17.21 5.63
N LEU A 99 7.77 -16.22 5.03
CA LEU A 99 6.58 -16.39 4.21
C LEU A 99 6.89 -16.57 2.71
N PHE A 100 7.90 -15.86 2.18
CA PHE A 100 8.18 -15.74 0.73
C PHE A 100 9.60 -16.15 0.33
N ALA A 101 10.46 -16.59 1.25
CA ALA A 101 11.89 -16.78 1.08
C ALA A 101 12.70 -15.46 1.03
N LYS A 102 13.99 -15.57 0.75
CA LYS A 102 14.95 -14.47 0.87
C LYS A 102 14.57 -13.24 0.03
N CYS A 103 14.58 -12.08 0.67
CA CYS A 103 14.35 -10.81 0.00
C CYS A 103 15.48 -10.49 -1.00
N LYS A 104 15.10 -10.08 -2.20
CA LYS A 104 16.04 -9.65 -3.25
C LYS A 104 15.62 -8.27 -3.77
N GLN A 105 16.53 -7.32 -3.68
CA GLN A 105 16.34 -6.02 -4.32
C GLN A 105 16.58 -6.14 -5.82
N ILE A 106 15.57 -5.81 -6.61
CA ILE A 106 15.62 -5.91 -8.08
C ILE A 106 16.13 -4.60 -8.69
N THR A 107 15.69 -3.45 -8.13
CA THR A 107 16.06 -2.12 -8.62
C THR A 107 16.06 -1.09 -7.48
N THR A 108 16.58 0.08 -7.74
CA THR A 108 16.57 1.21 -6.80
C THR A 108 15.79 2.39 -7.39
N THR A 109 15.23 3.25 -6.53
CA THR A 109 14.57 4.49 -6.96
C THR A 109 15.50 5.35 -7.82
N ALA A 110 16.78 5.44 -7.44
CA ALA A 110 17.79 6.21 -8.21
C ALA A 110 17.99 5.66 -9.62
N GLN A 111 18.00 4.33 -9.77
CA GLN A 111 18.10 3.69 -11.08
C GLN A 111 16.85 3.96 -11.92
N LEU A 112 15.64 3.80 -11.36
CA LEU A 112 14.39 4.06 -12.07
C LEU A 112 14.24 5.52 -12.49
N VAL A 113 14.71 6.46 -11.69
CA VAL A 113 14.77 7.90 -12.08
C VAL A 113 15.75 8.12 -13.23
N LYS A 114 16.95 7.51 -13.18
CA LYS A 114 17.95 7.61 -14.24
C LYS A 114 17.44 7.03 -15.56
N GLU A 115 16.70 5.92 -15.50
CA GLU A 115 16.08 5.26 -16.65
C GLU A 115 14.77 5.93 -17.11
N LYS A 116 14.36 7.03 -16.48
CA LYS A 116 13.13 7.80 -16.76
C LYS A 116 11.83 7.02 -16.54
N HIS A 117 11.85 5.94 -15.76
CA HIS A 117 10.65 5.23 -15.31
C HIS A 117 9.97 5.94 -14.15
N LEU A 118 10.71 6.73 -13.37
CA LEU A 118 10.18 7.59 -12.31
C LEU A 118 10.60 9.04 -12.53
N SER A 119 9.70 9.96 -12.15
CA SER A 119 9.98 11.40 -12.15
C SER A 119 10.92 11.77 -11.00
N ASN A 120 11.66 12.85 -11.17
CA ASN A 120 12.43 13.45 -10.08
C ASN A 120 11.49 13.96 -8.99
N LEU A 121 11.76 13.59 -7.75
CA LEU A 121 11.03 14.08 -6.59
C LEU A 121 11.85 15.19 -5.90
N HIS A 122 11.25 16.38 -5.80
CA HIS A 122 11.80 17.49 -5.02
C HIS A 122 10.92 17.75 -3.80
N ILE A 123 11.47 17.53 -2.60
CA ILE A 123 10.75 17.77 -1.33
C ILE A 123 11.18 19.13 -0.78
N LYS A 124 10.21 20.04 -0.61
CA LYS A 124 10.40 21.33 0.06
C LYS A 124 9.66 21.32 1.40
N CYS A 125 10.40 21.33 2.51
CA CYS A 125 9.82 21.42 3.83
C CYS A 125 9.61 22.88 4.22
N LEU A 126 8.35 23.31 4.35
CA LEU A 126 7.98 24.65 4.77
C LEU A 126 7.70 24.66 6.28
N VAL A 127 8.55 25.32 7.05
CA VAL A 127 8.42 25.39 8.51
C VAL A 127 7.66 26.65 8.90
N LEU A 128 6.44 26.49 9.39
CA LEU A 128 5.64 27.59 9.93
C LEU A 128 5.95 27.76 11.42
N ARG A 129 6.33 28.97 11.79
CA ARG A 129 6.58 29.32 13.20
C ARG A 129 5.34 29.98 13.80
N HIS A 130 4.80 29.39 14.86
CA HIS A 130 3.70 29.97 15.64
C HIS A 130 4.25 30.89 16.75
N ALA A 131 3.47 31.88 17.16
CA ALA A 131 3.82 32.77 18.26
C ALA A 131 4.03 31.96 19.56
N LYS A 132 4.90 32.45 20.46
CA LYS A 132 5.25 31.75 21.71
C LYS A 132 4.04 31.47 22.60
N GLU A 133 3.03 32.34 22.57
CA GLU A 133 1.79 32.25 23.34
C GLU A 133 0.95 31.00 22.99
N HIS A 134 1.11 30.50 21.77
CA HIS A 134 0.40 29.30 21.30
C HIS A 134 1.15 27.97 21.56
N ARG A 135 2.31 28.02 22.23
CA ARG A 135 3.18 26.85 22.40
C ARG A 135 3.03 26.11 23.75
N LYS A 136 2.25 26.64 24.70
CA LYS A 136 2.22 26.11 26.07
C LYS A 136 0.91 25.41 26.40
N GLY A 137 1.01 24.23 27.02
CA GLY A 137 -0.01 23.62 27.86
C GLY A 137 -1.17 22.94 27.13
N ARG A 138 -1.07 22.62 25.82
CA ARG A 138 -2.12 21.91 25.10
C ARG A 138 -1.92 20.41 25.19
N THR A 139 -3.02 19.69 25.31
CA THR A 139 -3.07 18.26 25.03
C THR A 139 -2.96 18.02 23.52
N TYR A 140 -2.61 16.80 23.11
CA TYR A 140 -2.52 16.45 21.68
C TYR A 140 -3.81 16.75 20.89
N PRO A 141 -5.03 16.41 21.37
CA PRO A 141 -6.27 16.78 20.67
C PRO A 141 -6.46 18.29 20.50
N GLU A 142 -6.14 19.10 21.53
CA GLU A 142 -6.26 20.56 21.48
C GLU A 142 -5.25 21.17 20.50
N GLU A 143 -4.05 20.60 20.41
CA GLU A 143 -3.04 21.03 19.44
C GLU A 143 -3.50 20.70 18.02
N MET A 144 -4.02 19.51 17.78
CA MET A 144 -4.54 19.11 16.48
C MET A 144 -5.73 19.97 16.05
N ASP A 145 -6.62 20.30 16.97
CA ASP A 145 -7.75 21.22 16.70
C ASP A 145 -7.25 22.63 16.33
N TYR A 146 -6.32 23.17 17.09
CA TYR A 146 -5.68 24.45 16.78
C TYR A 146 -5.02 24.45 15.40
N LEU A 147 -4.28 23.41 15.04
CA LEU A 147 -3.64 23.30 13.73
C LEU A 147 -4.66 23.20 12.60
N ALA A 148 -5.72 22.43 12.78
CA ALA A 148 -6.78 22.26 11.77
C ALA A 148 -7.59 23.52 11.55
N THR A 149 -7.85 24.31 12.63
CA THR A 149 -8.68 25.53 12.57
C THR A 149 -7.89 26.83 12.37
N SER A 150 -6.56 26.79 12.35
CA SER A 150 -5.70 27.97 12.20
C SER A 150 -5.89 28.65 10.84
N ALA A 151 -6.64 29.76 10.82
CA ALA A 151 -6.94 30.51 9.60
C ALA A 151 -5.67 31.00 8.86
N SER A 152 -4.66 31.45 9.61
CA SER A 152 -3.39 31.92 9.03
C SER A 152 -2.63 30.79 8.36
N ARG A 153 -2.56 29.61 8.99
CA ARG A 153 -1.93 28.40 8.42
C ARG A 153 -2.69 27.95 7.17
N ASN A 154 -4.00 27.84 7.25
CA ASN A 154 -4.82 27.38 6.15
C ASN A 154 -4.74 28.33 4.94
N LYS A 155 -4.79 29.64 5.18
CA LYS A 155 -4.57 30.64 4.13
C LYS A 155 -3.19 30.54 3.49
N PHE A 156 -2.15 30.23 4.28
CA PHE A 156 -0.81 30.03 3.73
C PHE A 156 -0.76 28.78 2.84
N ILE A 157 -1.37 27.66 3.28
CA ILE A 157 -1.42 26.41 2.48
C ILE A 157 -2.17 26.66 1.16
N CYS A 158 -3.32 27.37 1.18
CA CYS A 158 -4.05 27.73 -0.03
C CYS A 158 -3.17 28.54 -0.99
N LYS A 159 -2.48 29.58 -0.50
CA LYS A 159 -1.58 30.39 -1.32
C LYS A 159 -0.43 29.57 -1.94
N VAL A 160 0.13 28.62 -1.19
CA VAL A 160 1.17 27.73 -1.73
C VAL A 160 0.58 26.83 -2.80
N ALA A 161 -0.61 26.27 -2.60
CA ALA A 161 -1.28 25.46 -3.61
C ALA A 161 -1.59 26.26 -4.89
N GLU A 162 -2.16 27.47 -4.74
CA GLU A 162 -2.48 28.38 -5.85
C GLU A 162 -1.24 28.85 -6.64
N SER A 163 -0.08 28.91 -5.99
CA SER A 163 1.17 29.33 -6.63
C SER A 163 1.87 28.24 -7.44
N GLN A 164 1.34 27.01 -7.43
CA GLN A 164 1.94 25.93 -8.21
C GLN A 164 1.42 25.93 -9.65
N GLU A 165 2.32 25.66 -10.58
CA GLU A 165 1.97 25.44 -11.97
C GLU A 165 1.61 23.95 -12.18
N GLY A 166 0.52 23.69 -12.90
CA GLY A 166 0.06 22.34 -13.23
C GLY A 166 -0.87 21.70 -12.18
N ASN A 167 -0.96 20.38 -12.20
CA ASN A 167 -1.85 19.63 -11.33
C ASN A 167 -1.34 19.64 -9.89
N THR A 168 -2.16 20.14 -8.96
CA THR A 168 -1.82 20.25 -7.54
C THR A 168 -2.76 19.40 -6.71
N LEU A 169 -2.19 18.52 -5.88
CA LEU A 169 -2.92 17.70 -4.91
C LEU A 169 -2.59 18.17 -3.49
N VAL A 170 -3.61 18.58 -2.74
CA VAL A 170 -3.49 18.92 -1.32
C VAL A 170 -4.06 17.78 -0.48
N LEU A 171 -3.21 17.17 0.35
CA LEU A 171 -3.62 16.09 1.25
C LEU A 171 -3.78 16.65 2.67
N ALA A 172 -4.95 16.44 3.26
CA ALA A 172 -5.25 16.82 4.63
C ALA A 172 -5.85 15.63 5.39
N GLN A 173 -5.40 15.42 6.63
CA GLN A 173 -5.91 14.34 7.48
C GLN A 173 -7.21 14.75 8.21
N TYR A 174 -7.36 16.01 8.52
CA TYR A 174 -8.52 16.54 9.23
C TYR A 174 -9.20 17.60 8.39
N ILE A 175 -10.51 17.42 8.18
CA ILE A 175 -11.39 18.36 7.52
C ILE A 175 -12.36 18.86 8.57
N LYS A 176 -12.44 20.18 8.78
CA LYS A 176 -13.42 20.86 9.62
C LYS A 176 -14.08 21.99 8.86
#